data_bc54363080b40d2081c2d45d4d17134a
#
_entry.id   bc54363080b40d2081c2d45d4d17134a
#
_cell.length_a   1.000
_cell.length_b   1.000
_cell.length_c   1.000
_cell.angle_alpha   90.00
_cell.angle_beta   90.00
_cell.angle_gamma   90.00
#
_symmetry.space_group_name_H-M   'P 1'
#
loop_
_entity.id
_entity.type
_entity.pdbx_description
1 polymer ?
#
loop_
_entity_poly.entity_id
_entity_poly.type
_entity_poly.pdbx_seq_one_letter_code
_entity_poly.pdbx_strand_id
1 'polypeptide(L)'
;MVGTRDGGGAAMLTLIEKMTENYIAIKVARKTAKAVETAMQGLREECGDMVAQVFKTITVDNGSEFVTFASLSEWETKVYYVHPYSSWARPQNERSNGMYRRYAPKGHSMDSLSDEDVAHAADLICGLPRKKLGHHTPEELFDACLDEIYTA
;
A
#
# COMPACT_ATOMS: atom_id res chain seq x y z
N MET A 1 6.56 4.81 0.01
CA MET A 1 5.73 6.03 -0.17
C MET A 1 6.14 6.82 -1.42
N VAL A 2 5.17 7.43 -2.08
CA VAL A 2 5.38 8.31 -3.23
C VAL A 2 4.94 9.73 -2.85
N GLY A 3 5.78 10.74 -3.10
CA GLY A 3 5.50 12.14 -2.74
C GLY A 3 6.54 13.07 -3.32
N THR A 4 6.44 14.37 -3.01
CA THR A 4 7.42 15.38 -3.40
C THR A 4 8.76 15.15 -2.69
N ARG A 5 9.86 15.54 -3.33
CA ARG A 5 11.22 15.38 -2.79
C ARG A 5 11.43 16.12 -1.46
N ASP A 6 10.75 17.24 -1.29
CA ASP A 6 10.92 18.15 -0.14
C ASP A 6 10.03 17.78 1.07
N GLY A 7 9.20 16.75 0.96
CA GLY A 7 8.35 16.26 2.07
C GLY A 7 7.26 17.22 2.55
N GLY A 8 7.14 18.39 1.92
CA GLY A 8 6.26 19.48 2.39
C GLY A 8 4.80 19.39 1.96
N GLY A 9 4.47 18.54 0.98
CA GLY A 9 3.12 18.37 0.44
C GLY A 9 2.54 17.00 0.70
N ALA A 10 1.31 16.78 0.21
CA ALA A 10 0.66 15.48 0.26
C ALA A 10 1.52 14.38 -0.37
N ALA A 11 1.42 13.21 0.20
CA ALA A 11 2.12 12.02 -0.27
C ALA A 11 1.13 10.85 -0.41
N MET A 12 1.59 9.76 -0.97
CA MET A 12 0.82 8.54 -1.11
C MET A 12 1.52 7.40 -0.36
N LEU A 13 0.82 6.82 0.59
CA LEU A 13 1.17 5.54 1.18
C LEU A 13 0.77 4.44 0.21
N THR A 14 1.66 3.53 -0.07
CA THR A 14 1.38 2.41 -0.97
C THR A 14 1.69 1.09 -0.29
N LEU A 15 0.76 0.16 -0.41
CA LEU A 15 0.89 -1.21 0.06
C LEU A 15 0.70 -2.13 -1.14
N ILE A 16 1.37 -3.26 -1.14
CA ILE A 16 1.17 -4.31 -2.14
C ILE A 16 1.12 -5.66 -1.45
N GLU A 17 0.07 -6.42 -1.75
CA GLU A 17 -0.02 -7.80 -1.34
C GLU A 17 0.82 -8.67 -2.29
N LYS A 18 1.70 -9.53 -1.75
CA LYS A 18 2.75 -10.19 -2.54
C LYS A 18 2.24 -11.33 -3.41
N MET A 19 1.20 -12.02 -2.99
CA MET A 19 0.66 -13.19 -3.70
C MET A 19 -0.23 -12.78 -4.87
N THR A 20 -1.15 -11.86 -4.61
CA THR A 20 -2.16 -11.39 -5.58
C THR A 20 -1.69 -10.18 -6.38
N GLU A 21 -0.62 -9.51 -5.94
CA GLU A 21 -0.16 -8.21 -6.44
C GLU A 21 -1.20 -7.10 -6.30
N ASN A 22 -2.19 -7.26 -5.39
CA ASN A 22 -3.15 -6.21 -5.11
C ASN A 22 -2.46 -4.98 -4.53
N TYR A 23 -2.82 -3.82 -5.05
CA TYR A 23 -2.15 -2.55 -4.78
C TYR A 23 -3.11 -1.56 -4.14
N ILE A 24 -2.82 -1.18 -2.91
CA ILE A 24 -3.57 -0.19 -2.15
C ILE A 24 -2.79 1.12 -2.16
N ALA A 25 -3.46 2.21 -2.47
CA ALA A 25 -2.89 3.55 -2.43
C ALA A 25 -3.77 4.47 -1.58
N ILE A 26 -3.17 5.11 -0.58
CA ILE A 26 -3.86 6.00 0.35
C ILE A 26 -3.15 7.36 0.32
N LYS A 27 -3.90 8.42 0.05
CA LYS A 27 -3.38 9.78 0.16
C LYS A 27 -3.14 10.12 1.63
N VAL A 28 -2.01 10.71 1.93
CA VAL A 28 -1.66 11.22 3.26
C VAL A 28 -1.26 12.70 3.14
N ALA A 29 -1.64 13.50 4.12
CA ALA A 29 -1.42 14.95 4.09
C ALA A 29 0.06 15.33 4.01
N ARG A 30 0.94 14.52 4.59
CA ARG A 30 2.40 14.69 4.56
C ARG A 30 3.12 13.37 4.70
N LYS A 31 4.39 13.34 4.28
CA LYS A 31 5.28 12.19 4.48
C LYS A 31 5.82 12.16 5.92
N THR A 32 4.96 11.86 6.89
CA THR A 32 5.27 11.79 8.32
C THR A 32 4.81 10.48 8.92
N ALA A 33 5.48 10.05 10.00
CA ALA A 33 5.11 8.86 10.75
C ALA A 33 3.65 8.92 11.24
N LYS A 34 3.21 10.06 11.76
CA LYS A 34 1.82 10.25 12.22
C LYS A 34 0.79 10.10 11.10
N ALA A 35 1.06 10.63 9.91
CA ALA A 35 0.15 10.49 8.77
C ALA A 35 0.04 9.05 8.28
N VAL A 36 1.16 8.33 8.29
CA VAL A 36 1.20 6.89 7.99
C VAL A 36 0.42 6.08 9.03
N GLU A 37 0.62 6.37 10.31
CA GLU A 37 -0.11 5.74 11.42
C GLU A 37 -1.62 5.94 11.28
N THR A 38 -2.07 7.17 11.00
CA THR A 38 -3.49 7.48 10.77
C THR A 38 -4.07 6.69 9.59
N ALA A 39 -3.33 6.60 8.47
CA ALA A 39 -3.76 5.83 7.31
C ALA A 39 -3.87 4.33 7.61
N MET A 40 -2.91 3.78 8.35
CA MET A 40 -2.95 2.38 8.78
C MET A 40 -4.10 2.12 9.76
N GLN A 41 -4.38 3.06 10.67
CA GLN A 41 -5.51 2.94 11.57
C GLN A 41 -6.84 2.90 10.81
N GLY A 42 -7.00 3.67 9.74
CA GLY A 42 -8.17 3.58 8.85
C GLY A 42 -8.34 2.18 8.25
N LEU A 43 -7.26 1.58 7.74
CA LEU A 43 -7.28 0.20 7.23
C LEU A 43 -7.64 -0.82 8.33
N ARG A 44 -7.17 -0.62 9.55
CA ARG A 44 -7.55 -1.46 10.69
C ARG A 44 -9.04 -1.40 10.96
N GLU A 45 -9.62 -0.21 10.95
CA GLU A 45 -11.05 0.00 11.18
C GLU A 45 -11.89 -0.67 10.09
N GLU A 46 -11.45 -0.62 8.82
CA GLU A 46 -12.10 -1.31 7.71
C GLU A 46 -12.04 -2.84 7.85
N CYS A 47 -10.91 -3.39 8.29
CA CYS A 47 -10.74 -4.84 8.48
C CYS A 47 -11.37 -5.37 9.76
N GLY A 48 -11.61 -4.51 10.75
CA GLY A 48 -12.15 -4.90 12.05
C GLY A 48 -11.32 -5.99 12.74
N ASP A 49 -11.97 -6.99 13.29
CA ASP A 49 -11.32 -8.09 14.02
C ASP A 49 -10.48 -9.01 13.12
N MET A 50 -10.63 -8.91 11.80
CA MET A 50 -9.88 -9.71 10.83
C MET A 50 -8.52 -9.10 10.44
N VAL A 51 -8.16 -7.95 11.01
CA VAL A 51 -6.92 -7.23 10.65
C VAL A 51 -5.66 -8.11 10.72
N ALA A 52 -5.53 -8.96 11.75
CA ALA A 52 -4.40 -9.87 11.92
C ALA A 52 -4.35 -10.96 10.81
N GLN A 53 -5.49 -11.32 10.25
CA GLN A 53 -5.57 -12.32 9.19
C GLN A 53 -5.32 -11.69 7.82
N VAL A 54 -5.76 -10.47 7.60
CA VAL A 54 -5.54 -9.70 6.37
C VAL A 54 -4.08 -9.22 6.30
N PHE A 55 -3.56 -8.65 7.39
CA PHE A 55 -2.20 -8.11 7.48
C PHE A 55 -1.29 -9.00 8.36
N LYS A 56 -1.09 -10.26 7.98
CA LYS A 56 -0.22 -11.20 8.72
C LYS A 56 1.21 -10.70 8.87
N THR A 57 1.73 -10.11 7.80
CA THR A 57 3.09 -9.56 7.78
C THR A 57 3.14 -8.28 6.95
N ILE A 58 3.89 -7.30 7.41
CA ILE A 58 4.17 -6.07 6.66
C ILE A 58 5.67 -5.92 6.51
N THR A 59 6.14 -5.66 5.31
CA THR A 59 7.56 -5.37 5.04
C THR A 59 7.69 -3.90 4.65
N VAL A 60 8.50 -3.16 5.40
CA VAL A 60 8.72 -1.72 5.20
C VAL A 60 10.20 -1.42 4.98
N ASP A 61 10.49 -0.25 4.38
CA ASP A 61 11.87 0.26 4.37
C ASP A 61 12.22 0.97 5.68
N ASN A 62 13.50 1.32 5.83
CA ASN A 62 14.00 2.05 6.99
C ASN A 62 13.73 3.56 6.90
N GLY A 63 12.64 3.99 6.25
CA GLY A 63 12.23 5.38 6.22
C GLY A 63 11.78 5.87 7.60
N SER A 64 12.11 7.11 7.93
CA SER A 64 11.70 7.73 9.21
C SER A 64 10.17 7.77 9.39
N GLU A 65 9.42 7.76 8.30
CA GLU A 65 7.97 7.70 8.27
C GLU A 65 7.38 6.36 8.76
N PHE A 66 8.20 5.30 8.83
CA PHE A 66 7.78 3.97 9.27
C PHE A 66 8.23 3.60 10.70
N VAL A 67 8.81 4.54 11.43
CA VAL A 67 9.27 4.31 12.82
C VAL A 67 8.11 3.89 13.73
N THR A 68 6.90 4.41 13.50
CA THR A 68 5.70 4.08 14.28
C THR A 68 5.11 2.71 13.96
N PHE A 69 5.60 2.00 12.92
CA PHE A 69 5.12 0.66 12.60
C PHE A 69 5.40 -0.38 13.71
N ALA A 70 6.27 -0.06 14.66
CA ALA A 70 6.42 -0.87 15.86
C ALA A 70 5.12 -0.98 16.69
N SER A 71 4.24 0.05 16.64
CA SER A 71 2.92 0.02 17.29
C SER A 71 1.93 -0.94 16.63
N LEU A 72 2.17 -1.37 15.38
CA LEU A 72 1.35 -2.37 14.71
C LEU A 72 1.46 -3.77 15.34
N SER A 73 2.39 -3.97 16.28
CA SER A 73 2.45 -5.18 17.10
C SER A 73 1.14 -5.45 17.85
N GLU A 74 0.35 -4.40 18.15
CA GLU A 74 -0.98 -4.51 18.72
C GLU A 74 -2.01 -5.18 17.79
N TRP A 75 -1.71 -5.27 16.48
CA TRP A 75 -2.55 -5.95 15.49
C TRP A 75 -2.21 -7.45 15.34
N GLU A 76 -1.27 -7.96 16.15
CA GLU A 76 -0.64 -9.27 15.94
C GLU A 76 0.09 -9.40 14.57
N THR A 77 0.26 -8.29 13.87
CA THR A 77 0.95 -8.20 12.58
C THR A 77 2.47 -8.15 12.79
N LYS A 78 3.19 -9.03 12.10
CA LYS A 78 4.67 -9.03 12.14
C LYS A 78 5.22 -8.01 11.16
N VAL A 79 6.00 -7.06 11.66
CA VAL A 79 6.66 -6.03 10.83
C VAL A 79 8.11 -6.40 10.59
N TYR A 80 8.52 -6.40 9.33
CA TYR A 80 9.89 -6.65 8.89
C TYR A 80 10.46 -5.39 8.24
N TYR A 81 11.66 -5.00 8.65
CA TYR A 81 12.40 -3.90 8.05
C TYR A 81 13.39 -4.42 7.02
N VAL A 82 13.31 -3.90 5.80
CA VAL A 82 14.23 -4.28 4.72
C VAL A 82 15.58 -3.60 4.94
N HIS A 83 16.66 -4.36 4.81
CA HIS A 83 18.02 -3.81 4.88
C HIS A 83 18.24 -2.73 3.79
N PRO A 84 19.03 -1.67 4.09
CA PRO A 84 19.46 -0.72 3.08
C PRO A 84 20.05 -1.43 1.85
N TYR A 85 19.73 -0.91 0.65
CA TYR A 85 20.20 -1.46 -0.64
C TYR A 85 19.55 -2.80 -1.08
N SER A 86 18.50 -3.28 -0.43
CA SER A 86 17.77 -4.49 -0.83
C SER A 86 16.68 -4.20 -1.87
N SER A 87 17.03 -3.59 -3.00
CA SER A 87 16.09 -3.26 -4.09
C SER A 87 15.37 -4.49 -4.65
N TRP A 88 15.99 -5.67 -4.58
CA TRP A 88 15.40 -6.94 -4.99
C TRP A 88 14.19 -7.37 -4.15
N ALA A 89 14.00 -6.81 -2.96
CA ALA A 89 12.87 -7.13 -2.09
C ALA A 89 11.55 -6.45 -2.49
N ARG A 90 11.57 -5.51 -3.45
CA ARG A 90 10.41 -4.64 -3.80
C ARG A 90 10.07 -4.50 -5.27
N PRO A 91 10.37 -5.46 -6.16
CA PRO A 91 10.15 -5.26 -7.59
C PRO A 91 8.66 -5.07 -7.92
N GLN A 92 7.76 -5.67 -7.15
CA GLN A 92 6.31 -5.53 -7.33
C GLN A 92 5.83 -4.12 -7.00
N ASN A 93 6.28 -3.57 -5.87
CA ASN A 93 5.91 -2.22 -5.44
C ASN A 93 6.42 -1.16 -6.42
N GLU A 94 7.68 -1.30 -6.88
CA GLU A 94 8.25 -0.40 -7.88
C GLU A 94 7.50 -0.47 -9.22
N ARG A 95 7.09 -1.66 -9.65
CA ARG A 95 6.28 -1.85 -10.86
C ARG A 95 4.92 -1.18 -10.74
N SER A 96 4.21 -1.42 -9.64
CA SER A 96 2.89 -0.83 -9.39
C SER A 96 2.96 0.69 -9.24
N ASN A 97 3.96 1.20 -8.55
CA ASN A 97 4.24 2.64 -8.50
C ASN A 97 4.55 3.22 -9.89
N GLY A 98 5.26 2.46 -10.73
CA GLY A 98 5.52 2.84 -12.13
C GLY A 98 4.25 2.93 -12.97
N MET A 99 3.32 1.99 -12.80
CA MET A 99 2.01 2.03 -13.45
C MET A 99 1.15 3.19 -12.93
N TYR A 100 1.16 3.42 -11.61
CA TYR A 100 0.44 4.52 -10.99
C TYR A 100 0.85 5.88 -11.54
N ARG A 101 2.13 6.05 -11.91
CA ARG A 101 2.63 7.30 -12.51
C ARG A 101 2.02 7.65 -13.87
N ARG A 102 1.29 6.76 -14.50
CA ARG A 102 0.50 7.06 -15.70
C ARG A 102 -0.73 7.91 -15.35
N TYR A 103 -1.23 7.77 -14.12
CA TYR A 103 -2.40 8.51 -13.60
C TYR A 103 -1.97 9.73 -12.79
N ALA A 104 -0.82 9.65 -12.12
CA ALA A 104 -0.23 10.72 -11.34
C ALA A 104 1.24 10.95 -11.76
N PRO A 105 1.51 11.69 -12.87
CA PRO A 105 2.85 11.91 -13.38
C PRO A 105 3.78 12.59 -12.37
N LYS A 106 5.08 12.34 -12.51
CA LYS A 106 6.10 13.06 -11.73
C LYS A 106 6.01 14.56 -11.98
N GLY A 107 6.11 15.34 -10.91
CA GLY A 107 6.07 16.81 -10.99
C GLY A 107 4.68 17.41 -10.78
N HIS A 108 3.62 16.61 -10.82
CA HIS A 108 2.31 17.05 -10.33
C HIS A 108 2.26 16.91 -8.82
N SER A 109 1.74 17.94 -8.14
CA SER A 109 1.54 17.88 -6.71
C SER A 109 0.44 16.88 -6.37
N MET A 110 0.69 16.02 -5.38
CA MET A 110 -0.33 15.13 -4.84
C MET A 110 -1.47 15.89 -4.16
N ASP A 111 -1.26 17.18 -3.83
CA ASP A 111 -2.29 18.04 -3.24
C ASP A 111 -3.47 18.29 -4.20
N SER A 112 -3.23 18.22 -5.52
CA SER A 112 -4.25 18.42 -6.56
C SER A 112 -5.15 17.20 -6.79
N LEU A 113 -4.78 16.02 -6.29
CA LEU A 113 -5.57 14.79 -6.39
C LEU A 113 -6.48 14.65 -5.17
N SER A 114 -7.72 14.24 -5.36
CA SER A 114 -8.58 13.83 -4.25
C SER A 114 -8.19 12.45 -3.71
N ASP A 115 -8.71 12.07 -2.56
CA ASP A 115 -8.53 10.72 -2.02
C ASP A 115 -9.17 9.69 -2.95
N GLU A 116 -10.30 10.03 -3.55
CA GLU A 116 -11.03 9.22 -4.53
C GLU A 116 -10.21 9.03 -5.81
N ASP A 117 -9.55 10.07 -6.33
CA ASP A 117 -8.66 9.96 -7.50
C ASP A 117 -7.51 8.98 -7.24
N VAL A 118 -6.94 9.04 -6.03
CA VAL A 118 -5.85 8.15 -5.60
C VAL A 118 -6.31 6.70 -5.53
N ALA A 119 -7.46 6.45 -4.91
CA ALA A 119 -8.04 5.11 -4.80
C ALA A 119 -8.43 4.57 -6.18
N HIS A 120 -9.14 5.35 -6.99
CA HIS A 120 -9.56 4.97 -8.33
C HIS A 120 -8.38 4.58 -9.24
N ALA A 121 -7.28 5.31 -9.17
CA ALA A 121 -6.08 4.96 -9.93
C ALA A 121 -5.48 3.61 -9.49
N ALA A 122 -5.56 3.28 -8.19
CA ALA A 122 -5.15 1.97 -7.69
C ALA A 122 -6.07 0.84 -8.18
N ASP A 123 -7.39 1.07 -8.18
CA ASP A 123 -8.38 0.13 -8.69
C ASP A 123 -8.17 -0.18 -10.18
N LEU A 124 -7.92 0.85 -11.00
CA LEU A 124 -7.60 0.66 -12.42
C LEU A 124 -6.36 -0.21 -12.63
N ILE A 125 -5.37 -0.11 -11.75
CA ILE A 125 -4.15 -0.95 -11.81
C ILE A 125 -4.48 -2.38 -11.38
N CYS A 126 -5.30 -2.56 -10.35
CA CYS A 126 -5.71 -3.86 -9.83
C CYS A 126 -6.66 -4.59 -10.77
N GLY A 127 -7.45 -3.88 -11.57
CA GLY A 127 -8.32 -4.43 -12.60
C GLY A 127 -7.62 -4.88 -13.88
N LEU A 128 -6.29 -4.75 -13.99
CA LEU A 128 -5.54 -5.19 -15.17
C LEU A 128 -5.11 -6.66 -15.05
N PRO A 129 -5.53 -7.56 -15.98
CA PRO A 129 -5.09 -8.95 -15.98
C PRO A 129 -3.57 -9.07 -16.08
N ARG A 130 -2.99 -9.99 -15.33
CA ARG A 130 -1.54 -10.20 -15.31
C ARG A 130 -1.17 -11.62 -15.73
N LYS A 131 -0.28 -11.72 -16.70
CA LYS A 131 0.23 -13.01 -17.18
C LYS A 131 0.82 -13.86 -16.05
N LYS A 132 1.52 -13.22 -15.10
CA LYS A 132 2.10 -13.87 -13.93
C LYS A 132 1.05 -14.48 -12.99
N LEU A 133 -0.15 -13.92 -12.97
CA LEU A 133 -1.29 -14.37 -12.17
C LEU A 133 -2.25 -15.28 -12.97
N GLY A 134 -1.75 -15.94 -14.00
CA GLY A 134 -2.58 -16.81 -14.84
C GLY A 134 -3.67 -16.05 -15.63
N HIS A 135 -3.43 -14.78 -15.95
CA HIS A 135 -4.37 -13.86 -16.59
C HIS A 135 -5.51 -13.36 -15.69
N HIS A 136 -5.49 -13.69 -14.39
CA HIS A 136 -6.38 -13.07 -13.41
C HIS A 136 -5.93 -11.65 -13.10
N THR A 137 -6.86 -10.85 -12.59
CA THR A 137 -6.57 -9.53 -12.05
C THR A 137 -6.12 -9.63 -10.59
N PRO A 138 -5.27 -8.72 -10.11
CA PRO A 138 -4.96 -8.61 -8.68
C PRO A 138 -6.20 -8.53 -7.79
N GLU A 139 -7.21 -7.76 -8.21
CA GLU A 139 -8.48 -7.57 -7.51
C GLU A 139 -9.23 -8.89 -7.33
N GLU A 140 -9.48 -9.64 -8.42
CA GLU A 140 -10.16 -10.94 -8.37
C GLU A 140 -9.51 -11.92 -7.38
N LEU A 141 -8.16 -11.99 -7.39
CA LEU A 141 -7.45 -12.90 -6.51
C LEU A 141 -7.45 -12.41 -5.05
N PHE A 142 -7.37 -11.11 -4.84
CA PHE A 142 -7.39 -10.53 -3.50
C PHE A 142 -8.76 -10.69 -2.85
N ASP A 143 -9.84 -10.42 -3.59
CA ASP A 143 -11.22 -10.61 -3.13
C ASP A 143 -11.48 -12.06 -2.75
N ALA A 144 -11.01 -13.02 -3.56
CA ALA A 144 -11.11 -14.43 -3.22
C ALA A 144 -10.38 -14.77 -1.89
N CYS A 145 -9.22 -14.19 -1.65
CA CYS A 145 -8.52 -14.35 -0.37
C CYS A 145 -9.27 -13.71 0.81
N LEU A 146 -9.88 -12.54 0.60
CA LEU A 146 -10.71 -11.89 1.63
C LEU A 146 -11.94 -12.73 1.94
N ASP A 147 -12.62 -13.25 0.92
CA ASP A 147 -13.78 -14.12 1.10
C ASP A 147 -13.43 -15.35 1.95
N GLU A 148 -12.29 -15.99 1.73
CA GLU A 148 -11.81 -17.09 2.56
C GLU A 148 -11.60 -16.67 4.03
N ILE A 149 -11.07 -15.47 4.28
CA ILE A 149 -10.83 -14.96 5.63
C ILE A 149 -12.14 -14.65 6.35
N TYR A 150 -13.07 -13.97 5.67
CA TYR A 150 -14.31 -13.49 6.28
C TYR A 150 -15.41 -14.57 6.38
N THR A 151 -15.30 -15.66 5.64
CA THR A 151 -16.25 -16.79 5.69
C THR A 151 -15.76 -17.98 6.55
N ALA A 152 -14.49 -17.96 6.93
CA ALA A 152 -13.93 -18.99 7.81
C ALA A 152 -14.38 -18.75 9.25
#